data_b395127db584ec64b41ce013885aa047
#
_entry.id   b395127db584ec64b41ce013885aa047
#
_cell.length_a   1.000
_cell.length_b   1.000
_cell.length_c   1.000
_cell.angle_alpha   90.00
_cell.angle_beta   90.00
_cell.angle_gamma   90.00
#
_symmetry.space_group_name_H-M   'P 1'
#
loop_
_entity.id
_entity.type
_entity.pdbx_description
1 polymer ?
#
loop_
_entity_poly.entity_id
_entity_poly.type
_entity_poly.pdbx_seq_one_letter_code
_entity_poly.pdbx_strand_id
1 'polypeptide(L)'
;QREQGLKMVIIDYLQLISGPSSSRESRQQEVSDISRQLKALARELKCPVSALSQLSRQVEQRKGKPMLSDLRESGAIEQDADIVAFLHREDYQNKEKEAETNGLTEIVVAKHRNGATADISLVFEKQYSRFSDYYTGPENQNSGEGLRI
;
A
#
# COMPACT_ATOMS: atom_id res chain seq x y z
N GLN A 1 -17.49 -19.63 -11.86
CA GLN A 1 -16.89 -19.11 -10.60
C GLN A 1 -16.90 -20.15 -9.50
N ARG A 2 -18.01 -20.85 -9.27
CA ARG A 2 -18.13 -21.87 -8.22
C ARG A 2 -17.36 -23.16 -8.52
N GLU A 3 -17.10 -23.43 -9.78
CA GLU A 3 -16.48 -24.67 -10.22
C GLU A 3 -14.97 -24.73 -10.03
N GLN A 4 -14.28 -23.59 -9.98
CA GLN A 4 -12.81 -23.56 -9.85
C GLN A 4 -12.27 -23.01 -8.52
N GLY A 5 -13.14 -22.60 -7.59
CA GLY A 5 -12.75 -22.16 -6.27
C GLY A 5 -11.89 -20.90 -6.26
N LEU A 6 -12.51 -19.74 -6.51
CA LEU A 6 -11.84 -18.43 -6.40
C LEU A 6 -11.21 -18.25 -5.02
N LYS A 7 -9.90 -17.96 -4.97
CA LYS A 7 -9.13 -17.83 -3.74
C LYS A 7 -8.85 -16.39 -3.36
N MET A 8 -8.75 -15.49 -4.33
CA MET A 8 -8.44 -14.07 -4.12
C MET A 8 -8.88 -13.26 -5.33
N VAL A 9 -9.28 -12.01 -5.09
CA VAL A 9 -9.51 -10.99 -6.13
C VAL A 9 -8.46 -9.90 -5.96
N ILE A 10 -7.78 -9.51 -7.05
CA ILE A 10 -6.84 -8.40 -7.07
C ILE A 10 -7.35 -7.36 -8.06
N ILE A 11 -7.38 -6.10 -7.65
CA ILE A 11 -7.84 -4.97 -8.46
C ILE A 11 -6.72 -3.95 -8.59
N ASP A 12 -6.28 -3.68 -9.80
CA ASP A 12 -5.29 -2.67 -10.13
C ASP A 12 -5.92 -1.65 -11.09
N TYR A 13 -6.27 -0.51 -10.63
CA TYR A 13 -6.39 0.07 -9.29
C TYR A 13 -7.78 0.71 -9.13
N LEU A 14 -8.18 1.06 -7.88
CA LEU A 14 -9.55 1.51 -7.57
C LEU A 14 -10.04 2.69 -8.41
N GLN A 15 -9.16 3.63 -8.71
CA GLN A 15 -9.50 4.84 -9.44
C GLN A 15 -9.82 4.61 -10.93
N LEU A 16 -9.61 3.40 -11.47
CA LEU A 16 -10.05 3.02 -12.81
C LEU A 16 -11.48 2.46 -12.83
N ILE A 17 -12.03 2.12 -11.68
CA ILE A 17 -13.42 1.68 -11.58
C ILE A 17 -14.32 2.91 -11.66
N SER A 18 -15.28 2.88 -12.56
CA SER A 18 -16.33 3.90 -12.67
C SER A 18 -17.65 3.30 -12.20
N GLY A 19 -18.37 4.03 -11.37
CA GLY A 19 -19.73 3.67 -10.97
C GLY A 19 -20.75 3.96 -12.08
N PRO A 20 -21.96 3.41 -11.99
CA PRO A 20 -23.05 3.67 -12.95
C PRO A 20 -23.64 5.09 -12.82
N SER A 21 -23.31 5.85 -11.81
CA SER A 21 -23.85 7.19 -11.58
C SER A 21 -23.13 8.20 -12.45
N SER A 22 -23.85 8.61 -13.47
CA SER A 22 -23.50 9.76 -14.29
C SER A 22 -23.62 11.05 -13.49
N SER A 23 -22.58 11.85 -13.54
CA SER A 23 -22.66 13.30 -13.72
C SER A 23 -22.65 14.27 -12.55
N ARG A 24 -22.79 13.95 -11.28
CA ARG A 24 -22.76 15.00 -10.22
C ARG A 24 -22.21 14.60 -8.85
N GLU A 25 -21.89 13.34 -8.65
CA GLU A 25 -21.27 12.95 -7.39
C GLU A 25 -19.78 13.27 -7.43
N SER A 26 -19.25 13.74 -6.31
CA SER A 26 -17.82 13.99 -6.21
C SER A 26 -17.06 12.67 -6.35
N ARG A 27 -15.87 12.67 -6.93
CA ARG A 27 -15.01 11.47 -7.05
C ARG A 27 -14.82 10.77 -5.70
N GLN A 28 -14.81 11.54 -4.63
CA GLN A 28 -14.75 11.02 -3.26
C GLN A 28 -15.95 10.12 -2.92
N GLN A 29 -17.16 10.52 -3.32
CA GLN A 29 -18.36 9.72 -3.07
C GLN A 29 -18.34 8.43 -3.89
N GLU A 30 -17.94 8.51 -5.14
CA GLU A 30 -17.80 7.34 -6.01
C GLU A 30 -16.81 6.31 -5.45
N VAL A 31 -15.63 6.74 -5.00
CA VAL A 31 -14.64 5.86 -4.37
C VAL A 31 -15.17 5.25 -3.07
N SER A 32 -15.95 6.02 -2.30
CA SER A 32 -16.59 5.53 -1.08
C SER A 32 -17.61 4.42 -1.37
N ASP A 33 -18.39 4.56 -2.44
CA ASP A 33 -19.37 3.56 -2.84
C ASP A 33 -18.70 2.30 -3.37
N ILE A 34 -17.63 2.45 -4.16
CA ILE A 34 -16.81 1.35 -4.64
C ILE A 34 -16.22 0.57 -3.45
N SER A 35 -15.66 1.25 -2.47
CA SER A 35 -15.08 0.63 -1.27
C SER A 35 -16.08 -0.26 -0.54
N ARG A 36 -17.30 0.26 -0.31
CA ARG A 36 -18.38 -0.50 0.33
C ARG A 36 -18.81 -1.72 -0.50
N GLN A 37 -18.90 -1.56 -1.82
CA GLN A 37 -19.26 -2.65 -2.73
C GLN A 37 -18.18 -3.75 -2.74
N LEU A 38 -16.90 -3.39 -2.72
CA LEU A 38 -15.80 -4.36 -2.64
C LEU A 38 -15.80 -5.13 -1.32
N LYS A 39 -16.13 -4.46 -0.21
CA LYS A 39 -16.31 -5.12 1.08
C LYS A 39 -17.48 -6.12 1.06
N ALA A 40 -18.60 -5.76 0.43
CA ALA A 40 -19.74 -6.65 0.26
C ALA A 40 -19.36 -7.84 -0.63
N LEU A 41 -18.67 -7.60 -1.75
CA LEU A 41 -18.19 -8.63 -2.67
C LEU A 41 -17.26 -9.65 -1.97
N ALA A 42 -16.33 -9.18 -1.14
CA ALA A 42 -15.43 -10.07 -0.39
C ALA A 42 -16.20 -11.02 0.53
N ARG A 43 -17.27 -10.51 1.18
CA ARG A 43 -18.15 -11.32 2.03
C ARG A 43 -18.97 -12.32 1.24
N GLU A 44 -19.53 -11.91 0.10
CA GLU A 44 -20.35 -12.77 -0.77
C GLU A 44 -19.51 -13.90 -1.36
N LEU A 45 -18.33 -13.57 -1.88
CA LEU A 45 -17.41 -14.54 -2.48
C LEU A 45 -16.67 -15.39 -1.46
N LYS A 46 -16.68 -14.98 -0.17
CA LYS A 46 -15.91 -15.60 0.92
C LYS A 46 -14.41 -15.74 0.56
N CYS A 47 -13.86 -14.72 -0.09
CA CYS A 47 -12.44 -14.69 -0.44
C CYS A 47 -11.88 -13.26 -0.22
N PRO A 48 -10.56 -13.12 0.02
CA PRO A 48 -9.92 -11.82 0.11
C PRO A 48 -10.07 -11.03 -1.18
N VAL A 49 -10.33 -9.72 -1.03
CA VAL A 49 -10.25 -8.74 -2.12
C VAL A 49 -9.15 -7.76 -1.77
N SER A 50 -8.10 -7.74 -2.59
CA SER A 50 -7.01 -6.77 -2.51
C SER A 50 -7.20 -5.73 -3.60
N ALA A 51 -7.22 -4.46 -3.21
CA ALA A 51 -7.37 -3.35 -4.15
C ALA A 51 -6.20 -2.40 -4.00
N LEU A 52 -5.53 -2.09 -5.10
CA LEU A 52 -4.51 -1.06 -5.15
C LEU A 52 -5.20 0.30 -5.18
N SER A 53 -4.65 1.26 -4.48
CA SER A 53 -5.14 2.65 -4.45
C SER A 53 -3.97 3.61 -4.59
N GLN A 54 -4.11 4.57 -5.48
CA GLN A 54 -3.15 5.63 -5.62
C GLN A 54 -3.30 6.62 -4.46
N LEU A 55 -2.18 7.05 -3.88
CA LEU A 55 -2.14 8.10 -2.87
C LEU A 55 -2.31 9.48 -3.50
N SER A 56 -2.73 10.45 -2.68
CA SER A 56 -2.81 11.84 -3.12
C SER A 56 -1.41 12.39 -3.44
N ARG A 57 -1.32 13.28 -4.44
CA ARG A 57 -0.04 13.92 -4.81
C ARG A 57 0.60 14.73 -3.68
N GLN A 58 -0.16 15.10 -2.67
CA GLN A 58 0.35 15.81 -1.49
C GLN A 58 1.35 14.98 -0.69
N VAL A 59 1.28 13.65 -0.78
CA VAL A 59 2.27 12.73 -0.16
C VAL A 59 3.65 12.93 -0.78
N GLU A 60 3.73 13.14 -2.10
CA GLU A 60 4.99 13.37 -2.80
C GLU A 60 5.68 14.68 -2.36
N GLN A 61 4.89 15.66 -1.92
CA GLN A 61 5.41 16.95 -1.44
C GLN A 61 5.85 16.90 0.02
N ARG A 62 5.33 15.94 0.78
CA ARG A 62 5.66 15.74 2.18
C ARG A 62 6.79 14.72 2.31
N LYS A 63 7.87 15.12 2.98
CA LYS A 63 8.92 14.17 3.35
C LYS A 63 8.40 13.23 4.44
N GLY A 64 8.55 11.93 4.27
CA GLY A 64 8.21 10.91 5.26
C GLY A 64 7.29 9.80 4.76
N LYS A 65 6.99 8.86 5.65
CA LYS A 65 6.18 7.69 5.33
C LYS A 65 4.71 8.08 5.06
N PRO A 66 4.03 7.36 4.16
CA PRO A 66 2.59 7.51 3.97
C PRO A 66 1.82 7.18 5.25
N MET A 67 0.67 7.81 5.42
CA MET A 67 -0.22 7.58 6.56
C MET A 67 -1.69 7.52 6.10
N LEU A 68 -2.59 7.06 6.97
CA LEU A 68 -4.01 6.87 6.63
C LEU A 68 -4.68 8.15 6.12
N SER A 69 -4.28 9.32 6.62
CA SER A 69 -4.79 10.60 6.14
C SER A 69 -4.45 10.91 4.67
N ASP A 70 -3.48 10.20 4.09
CA ASP A 70 -3.10 10.36 2.69
C ASP A 70 -4.07 9.64 1.73
N LEU A 71 -4.96 8.79 2.28
CA LEU A 71 -6.14 8.25 1.62
C LEU A 71 -7.32 9.24 1.59
N ARG A 72 -7.07 10.53 1.73
CA ARG A 72 -8.02 11.60 2.06
C ARG A 72 -9.21 11.75 1.11
N GLU A 73 -9.06 11.39 -0.15
CA GLU A 73 -10.20 11.33 -1.09
C GLU A 73 -11.03 10.05 -0.90
N SER A 74 -10.65 9.21 0.05
CA SER A 74 -11.13 7.85 0.24
C SER A 74 -11.26 7.51 1.73
N GLY A 75 -11.74 8.42 2.57
CA GLY A 75 -11.95 8.14 4.02
C GLY A 75 -12.78 6.88 4.28
N ALA A 76 -13.64 6.49 3.34
CA ALA A 76 -14.38 5.24 3.39
C ALA A 76 -13.45 4.02 3.22
N ILE A 77 -12.41 4.10 2.38
CA ILE A 77 -11.45 2.99 2.22
C ILE A 77 -10.79 2.68 3.57
N GLU A 78 -10.39 3.72 4.30
CA GLU A 78 -9.82 3.53 5.63
C GLU A 78 -10.80 2.81 6.57
N GLN A 79 -12.09 3.16 6.53
CA GLN A 79 -13.09 2.55 7.41
C GLN A 79 -13.43 1.11 7.00
N ASP A 80 -13.60 0.86 5.71
CA ASP A 80 -14.07 -0.41 5.17
C ASP A 80 -12.99 -1.49 5.14
N ALA A 81 -11.74 -1.11 4.84
CA ALA A 81 -10.64 -2.06 4.75
C ALA A 81 -10.31 -2.71 6.10
N ASP A 82 -10.03 -4.01 6.10
CA ASP A 82 -9.53 -4.72 7.27
C ASP A 82 -8.04 -4.51 7.46
N ILE A 83 -7.31 -4.36 6.35
CA ILE A 83 -5.88 -4.08 6.32
C ILE A 83 -5.64 -2.91 5.36
N VAL A 84 -4.82 -1.96 5.78
CA VAL A 84 -4.27 -0.91 4.91
C VAL A 84 -2.76 -0.98 5.02
N ALA A 85 -2.11 -1.20 3.90
CA ALA A 85 -0.66 -1.24 3.79
C ALA A 85 -0.19 -0.25 2.72
N PHE A 86 0.86 0.50 3.02
CA PHE A 86 1.51 1.40 2.08
C PHE A 86 2.84 0.82 1.65
N LEU A 87 3.16 0.99 0.38
CA LEU A 87 4.48 0.72 -0.15
C LEU A 87 5.26 2.03 -0.19
N HIS A 88 6.35 2.11 0.57
CA HIS A 88 7.15 3.32 0.71
C HIS A 88 8.60 3.08 0.30
N ARG A 89 9.14 4.01 -0.50
CA ARG A 89 10.54 4.04 -0.92
C ARG A 89 11.05 5.48 -0.87
N GLU A 90 12.07 5.73 -0.06
CA GLU A 90 12.67 7.07 0.04
C GLU A 90 13.38 7.51 -1.26
N ASP A 91 14.02 6.57 -1.95
CA ASP A 91 14.79 6.83 -3.16
C ASP A 91 13.92 7.13 -4.39
N TYR A 92 12.65 6.79 -4.35
CA TYR A 92 11.73 7.07 -5.45
C TYR A 92 11.56 8.56 -5.71
N GLN A 93 11.65 9.36 -4.66
CA GLN A 93 11.53 10.83 -4.73
C GLN A 93 12.88 11.54 -4.89
N ASN A 94 13.99 10.88 -4.60
CA ASN A 94 15.31 11.47 -4.63
C ASN A 94 16.32 10.54 -5.29
N LYS A 95 16.56 10.79 -6.60
CA LYS A 95 17.48 9.97 -7.40
C LYS A 95 18.93 9.96 -6.88
N GLU A 96 19.33 10.99 -6.12
CA GLU A 96 20.65 11.04 -5.51
C GLU A 96 20.81 10.01 -4.38
N LYS A 97 19.71 9.67 -3.71
CA LYS A 97 19.70 8.65 -2.67
C LYS A 97 19.56 7.22 -3.19
N GLU A 98 19.31 7.04 -4.46
CA GLU A 98 19.07 5.72 -5.06
C GLU A 98 20.24 4.75 -4.84
N ALA A 99 21.47 5.26 -4.93
CA ALA A 99 22.68 4.48 -4.72
C ALA A 99 22.91 4.13 -3.23
N GLU A 100 22.39 4.96 -2.32
CA GLU A 100 22.57 4.79 -0.86
C GLU A 100 21.56 3.80 -0.26
N THR A 101 20.35 3.73 -0.81
CA THR A 101 19.26 2.92 -0.25
C THR A 101 19.26 1.47 -0.73
N ASN A 102 20.06 1.12 -1.75
CA ASN A 102 20.13 -0.24 -2.33
C ASN A 102 18.75 -0.87 -2.59
N GLY A 103 17.76 -0.05 -2.98
CA GLY A 103 16.39 -0.52 -3.24
C GLY A 103 15.57 -0.83 -1.98
N LEU A 104 15.98 -0.34 -0.81
CA LEU A 104 15.23 -0.51 0.43
C LEU A 104 13.79 0.00 0.25
N THR A 105 12.86 -0.87 0.54
CA THR A 105 11.41 -0.62 0.42
C THR A 105 10.74 -1.04 1.71
N GLU A 106 9.81 -0.24 2.19
CA GLU A 106 9.06 -0.57 3.39
C GLU A 106 7.59 -0.82 3.05
N ILE A 107 7.02 -1.89 3.60
CA ILE A 107 5.59 -2.09 3.67
C ILE A 107 5.13 -1.59 5.04
N VAL A 108 4.45 -0.45 5.05
CA VAL A 108 3.90 0.16 6.26
C VAL A 108 2.47 -0.34 6.45
N VAL A 109 2.26 -1.31 7.33
CA VAL A 109 0.91 -1.79 7.70
C VAL A 109 0.30 -0.79 8.66
N ALA A 110 -0.38 0.23 8.12
CA ALA A 110 -0.92 1.35 8.89
C ALA A 110 -2.26 1.03 9.59
N LYS A 111 -2.98 0.01 9.10
CA LYS A 111 -4.19 -0.52 9.73
C LYS A 111 -4.23 -2.03 9.62
N HIS A 112 -4.59 -2.68 10.72
CA HIS A 112 -4.87 -4.11 10.77
C HIS A 112 -5.98 -4.37 11.79
N ARG A 113 -7.20 -4.66 11.33
CA ARG A 113 -8.38 -4.76 12.20
C ARG A 113 -8.25 -5.84 13.27
N ASN A 114 -7.65 -6.97 12.94
CA ASN A 114 -7.55 -8.15 13.81
C ASN A 114 -6.08 -8.47 14.19
N GLY A 115 -5.15 -7.54 14.03
CA GLY A 115 -3.74 -7.75 14.33
C GLY A 115 -3.00 -6.45 14.63
N ALA A 116 -1.70 -6.55 14.82
CA ALA A 116 -0.83 -5.42 15.05
C ALA A 116 -0.50 -4.69 13.74
N THR A 117 -0.24 -3.39 13.82
CA THR A 117 0.42 -2.61 12.77
C THR A 117 1.93 -2.88 12.82
N ALA A 118 2.61 -2.81 11.68
CA ALA A 118 4.05 -3.07 11.59
C ALA A 118 4.65 -2.41 10.35
N ASP A 119 5.94 -2.16 10.40
CA ASP A 119 6.76 -1.80 9.24
C ASP A 119 7.62 -3.01 8.87
N ILE A 120 7.57 -3.41 7.61
CA ILE A 120 8.28 -4.56 7.07
C ILE A 120 9.24 -4.07 6.01
N SER A 121 10.54 -4.30 6.22
CA SER A 121 11.57 -3.92 5.26
C SER A 121 11.80 -5.00 4.23
N LEU A 122 11.90 -4.61 2.96
CA LEU A 122 12.19 -5.44 1.80
C LEU A 122 13.26 -4.76 0.95
N VAL A 123 13.87 -5.50 0.05
CA VAL A 123 14.73 -4.97 -1.01
C VAL A 123 14.01 -5.10 -2.35
N PHE A 124 13.90 -4.01 -3.10
CA PHE A 124 13.39 -4.03 -4.46
C PHE A 124 14.53 -4.06 -5.48
N GLU A 125 14.68 -5.21 -6.14
CA GLU A 125 15.64 -5.42 -7.21
C GLU A 125 15.06 -4.93 -8.55
N LYS A 126 15.37 -3.69 -8.93
CA LYS A 126 14.81 -3.02 -10.12
C LYS A 126 14.97 -3.81 -11.41
N GLN A 127 16.18 -4.37 -11.62
CA GLN A 127 16.51 -5.11 -12.83
C GLN A 127 15.63 -6.35 -13.06
N TYR A 128 15.06 -6.89 -12.00
CA TYR A 128 14.20 -8.07 -12.05
C TYR A 128 12.74 -7.76 -11.69
N SER A 129 12.42 -6.51 -11.33
CA SER A 129 11.11 -6.11 -10.80
C SER A 129 10.65 -7.03 -9.66
N ARG A 130 11.58 -7.38 -8.76
CA ARG A 130 11.37 -8.38 -7.72
C ARG A 130 11.62 -7.79 -6.34
N PHE A 131 10.78 -8.18 -5.38
CA PHE A 131 11.05 -7.97 -3.97
C PHE A 131 11.72 -9.20 -3.36
N SER A 132 12.70 -8.97 -2.48
CA SER A 132 13.35 -9.97 -1.66
C SER A 132 13.36 -9.53 -0.19
N ASP A 133 13.57 -10.49 0.71
CA ASP A 133 13.64 -10.19 2.13
C ASP A 133 14.85 -9.30 2.42
N TYR A 134 14.64 -8.30 3.29
CA TYR A 134 15.73 -7.51 3.83
C TYR A 134 16.42 -8.29 4.93
N TYR A 135 17.63 -8.74 4.66
CA TYR A 135 18.42 -9.52 5.61
C TYR A 135 19.18 -8.58 6.58
N THR A 136 18.82 -8.64 7.85
CA THR A 136 19.53 -7.96 8.96
C THR A 136 20.49 -8.92 9.65
N GLY A 137 21.41 -9.55 8.91
CA GLY A 137 22.43 -10.44 9.48
C GLY A 137 23.46 -9.68 10.33
N PRO A 138 24.31 -10.39 11.07
CA PRO A 138 25.31 -9.77 11.96
C PRO A 138 26.27 -8.80 11.27
N GLU A 139 26.44 -8.89 9.95
CA GLU A 139 27.26 -7.96 9.16
C GLU A 139 26.62 -6.57 8.98
N ASN A 140 25.28 -6.47 9.02
CA ASN A 140 24.58 -5.19 8.92
C ASN A 140 24.41 -4.45 10.25
N GLN A 141 24.68 -5.13 11.40
CA GLN A 141 24.64 -4.46 12.70
C GLN A 141 25.90 -3.62 12.96
N ASN A 142 27.00 -3.86 12.25
CA ASN A 142 28.25 -3.13 12.40
C ASN A 142 28.35 -1.84 11.59
N SER A 143 27.40 -1.56 10.68
CA SER A 143 27.40 -0.30 9.92
C SER A 143 26.77 0.88 10.67
N GLY A 144 26.20 0.66 11.87
CA GLY A 144 25.55 1.68 12.68
C GLY A 144 26.33 2.17 13.91
N GLU A 145 27.45 1.52 14.29
CA GLU A 145 28.22 1.85 15.51
C GLU A 145 29.65 2.39 15.27
N GLY A 146 29.93 2.85 14.10
CA GLY A 146 31.22 3.42 13.78
C GLY A 146 31.18 4.93 13.62
N LEU A 147 30.92 5.73 14.68
CA LEU A 147 31.50 7.06 14.90
C LEU A 147 30.93 7.71 16.17
N ARG A 148 31.43 7.25 17.32
CA ARG A 148 31.53 8.11 18.51
C ARG A 148 33.01 8.18 18.86
N ILE A 149 33.65 9.21 18.36
CA ILE A 149 34.79 9.86 19.00
C ILE A 149 34.50 11.35 18.94
#